data_0704775e59f1d00e1861915760c1d02a
#
_entry.id   0704775e59f1d00e1861915760c1d02a
#
_cell.length_a   1.000
_cell.length_b   1.000
_cell.length_c   1.000
_cell.angle_alpha   90.00
_cell.angle_beta   90.00
_cell.angle_gamma   90.00
#
_symmetry.space_group_name_H-M   'P 1'
#
loop_
_entity.id
_entity.type
_entity.pdbx_description
1 polymer ?
#
loop_
_entity_poly.entity_id
_entity_poly.type
_entity_poly.pdbx_seq_one_letter_code
_entity_poly.pdbx_strand_id
1 'polypeptide(L)'
;MTEEILTRLLGGEPVSGQTLSEELGVTRAAVWKQIGQLREAGFDIEACGGQGYRLASVPDSLMAPVIVRGLKTRWAGRRIVYLRSVDSTNRYARALAADGAAQGTLVVADEQTAGRGRRGRGWVSPAGEGIFMTLILRPQAHPSHVARLSLQTALAVARAIARVCEVDARIKWPNDIVCGGKKVCGMLLEMNADEQSVHDVVAGIGINVHQTAFEGEIAKTASSLDLLTGRRICRADVVRAFLEEYEAVDELAQQGGEALMAVYRRHSATLGQRVQVISATGSFTGTAKAVTDSGSLIVLDDDGREREVLAADVSVRGLMGYA
;
A
#
# COMPACT_ATOMS: atom_id res chain seq x y z
N MET A 1 20.75 13.58 -3.12
CA MET A 1 20.99 14.73 -4.03
C MET A 1 19.81 15.02 -4.97
N THR A 2 19.37 14.11 -5.82
CA THR A 2 18.19 14.36 -6.72
C THR A 2 16.93 14.70 -5.94
N GLU A 3 16.63 13.94 -4.88
CA GLU A 3 15.47 14.19 -4.02
C GLU A 3 15.57 15.48 -3.23
N GLU A 4 16.75 15.90 -2.81
CA GLU A 4 16.99 17.17 -2.10
C GLU A 4 16.75 18.35 -3.04
N ILE A 5 17.24 18.28 -4.29
CA ILE A 5 16.94 19.29 -5.31
C ILE A 5 15.44 19.36 -5.58
N LEU A 6 14.78 18.19 -5.75
CA LEU A 6 13.33 18.13 -5.95
C LEU A 6 12.57 18.74 -4.77
N THR A 7 13.00 18.46 -3.53
CA THR A 7 12.41 19.06 -2.32
C THR A 7 12.46 20.58 -2.35
N ARG A 8 13.57 21.15 -2.78
CA ARG A 8 13.72 22.62 -2.91
C ARG A 8 12.80 23.18 -3.99
N LEU A 9 12.73 22.52 -5.15
CA LEU A 9 11.87 22.95 -6.26
C LEU A 9 10.37 22.84 -5.95
N LEU A 10 9.97 21.85 -5.13
CA LEU A 10 8.58 21.70 -4.67
C LEU A 10 8.10 22.85 -3.78
N GLY A 11 9.00 23.71 -3.29
CA GLY A 11 8.67 24.94 -2.59
C GLY A 11 7.96 26.00 -3.47
N GLY A 12 8.03 25.85 -4.80
CA GLY A 12 7.31 26.68 -5.78
C GLY A 12 8.06 27.94 -6.23
N GLU A 13 9.01 28.45 -5.44
CA GLU A 13 9.83 29.62 -5.79
C GLU A 13 11.01 29.19 -6.67
N PRO A 14 11.47 30.07 -7.60
CA PRO A 14 12.68 29.83 -8.36
C PRO A 14 13.90 29.69 -7.45
N VAL A 15 14.75 28.70 -7.73
CA VAL A 15 15.99 28.46 -6.97
C VAL A 15 17.19 28.50 -7.91
N SER A 16 18.20 29.32 -7.58
CA SER A 16 19.39 29.43 -8.43
C SER A 16 20.26 28.18 -8.38
N GLY A 17 20.90 27.83 -9.49
CA GLY A 17 21.85 26.73 -9.51
C GLY A 17 23.05 26.96 -8.59
N GLN A 18 23.39 28.23 -8.28
CA GLN A 18 24.40 28.57 -7.29
C GLN A 18 23.95 28.25 -5.88
N THR A 19 22.72 28.64 -5.49
CA THR A 19 22.14 28.34 -4.19
C THR A 19 22.07 26.82 -3.97
N LEU A 20 21.58 26.07 -4.94
CA LEU A 20 21.54 24.60 -4.86
C LEU A 20 22.94 23.98 -4.72
N SER A 21 23.92 24.51 -5.43
CA SER A 21 25.32 24.07 -5.36
C SER A 21 25.93 24.30 -3.96
N GLU A 22 25.68 25.45 -3.36
CA GLU A 22 26.17 25.83 -2.03
C GLU A 22 25.48 25.02 -0.92
N GLU A 23 24.15 24.93 -0.94
CA GLU A 23 23.37 24.22 0.07
C GLU A 23 23.68 22.71 0.10
N LEU A 24 23.92 22.12 -1.08
CA LEU A 24 24.18 20.69 -1.20
C LEU A 24 25.67 20.33 -1.19
N GLY A 25 26.57 21.31 -1.16
CA GLY A 25 28.00 21.06 -1.18
C GLY A 25 28.52 20.39 -2.46
N VAL A 26 27.88 20.67 -3.61
CA VAL A 26 28.20 20.07 -4.91
C VAL A 26 28.52 21.13 -5.98
N THR A 27 29.02 20.72 -7.13
CA THR A 27 29.31 21.68 -8.23
C THR A 27 28.03 22.07 -8.96
N ARG A 28 27.98 23.24 -9.58
CA ARG A 28 26.89 23.67 -10.47
C ARG A 28 26.66 22.69 -11.63
N ALA A 29 27.71 22.06 -12.15
CA ALA A 29 27.60 21.02 -13.18
C ALA A 29 26.86 19.79 -12.65
N ALA A 30 27.08 19.38 -11.38
CA ALA A 30 26.35 18.32 -10.76
C ALA A 30 24.87 18.68 -10.59
N VAL A 31 24.54 19.90 -10.14
CA VAL A 31 23.15 20.41 -10.08
C VAL A 31 22.48 20.32 -11.45
N TRP A 32 23.14 20.84 -12.49
CA TRP A 32 22.61 20.81 -13.86
C TRP A 32 22.31 19.40 -14.34
N LYS A 33 23.20 18.44 -14.05
CA LYS A 33 22.98 17.00 -14.37
C LYS A 33 21.75 16.45 -13.65
N GLN A 34 21.56 16.78 -12.38
CA GLN A 34 20.40 16.31 -11.61
C GLN A 34 19.09 16.95 -12.09
N ILE A 35 19.10 18.22 -12.47
CA ILE A 35 17.94 18.86 -13.13
C ILE A 35 17.60 18.14 -14.43
N GLY A 36 18.62 17.75 -15.22
CA GLY A 36 18.42 16.92 -16.42
C GLY A 36 17.72 15.60 -16.11
N GLN A 37 18.18 14.89 -15.08
CA GLN A 37 17.57 13.61 -14.65
C GLN A 37 16.11 13.79 -14.18
N LEU A 38 15.81 14.88 -13.47
CA LEU A 38 14.42 15.17 -13.09
C LEU A 38 13.54 15.47 -14.31
N ARG A 39 14.04 16.18 -15.30
CA ARG A 39 13.33 16.41 -16.58
C ARG A 39 13.08 15.10 -17.35
N GLU A 40 14.09 14.24 -17.42
CA GLU A 40 13.95 12.89 -18.00
C GLU A 40 12.93 12.03 -17.24
N ALA A 41 12.76 12.26 -15.93
CA ALA A 41 11.74 11.65 -15.10
C ALA A 41 10.34 12.30 -15.24
N GLY A 42 10.19 13.28 -16.14
CA GLY A 42 8.92 13.92 -16.47
C GLY A 42 8.58 15.17 -15.66
N PHE A 43 9.48 15.65 -14.77
CA PHE A 43 9.27 16.91 -14.06
C PHE A 43 9.44 18.09 -15.02
N ASP A 44 8.44 18.94 -15.11
CA ASP A 44 8.52 20.14 -15.91
C ASP A 44 9.27 21.24 -15.11
N ILE A 45 10.55 21.43 -15.43
CA ILE A 45 11.43 22.36 -14.75
C ILE A 45 11.87 23.43 -15.74
N GLU A 46 11.38 24.64 -15.54
CA GLU A 46 11.70 25.83 -16.33
C GLU A 46 12.99 26.51 -15.84
N ALA A 47 13.72 27.13 -16.79
CA ALA A 47 14.80 28.05 -16.47
C ALA A 47 14.22 29.47 -16.42
N CYS A 48 14.26 30.12 -15.25
CA CYS A 48 13.79 31.48 -15.06
C CYS A 48 14.99 32.45 -15.20
N GLY A 49 15.09 33.12 -16.31
CA GLY A 49 16.24 33.98 -16.70
C GLY A 49 16.88 34.76 -15.52
N GLY A 50 18.09 34.36 -15.13
CA GLY A 50 18.83 34.93 -14.00
C GLY A 50 18.39 34.47 -12.59
N GLN A 51 17.22 33.91 -12.41
CA GLN A 51 16.68 33.49 -11.10
C GLN A 51 16.88 31.99 -10.82
N GLY A 52 17.26 31.18 -11.82
CA GLY A 52 17.51 29.75 -11.65
C GLY A 52 16.42 28.85 -12.22
N TYR A 53 16.02 27.84 -11.47
CA TYR A 53 15.06 26.79 -11.87
C TYR A 53 13.78 26.91 -11.09
N ARG A 54 12.65 26.70 -11.75
CA ARG A 54 11.32 26.62 -11.15
C ARG A 54 10.62 25.33 -11.63
N LEU A 55 9.94 24.64 -10.73
CA LEU A 55 9.08 23.50 -11.07
C LEU A 55 7.72 24.02 -11.53
N ALA A 56 7.39 23.81 -12.80
CA ALA A 56 6.10 24.20 -13.39
C ALA A 56 5.02 23.12 -13.15
N SER A 57 5.39 21.84 -13.31
CA SER A 57 4.46 20.74 -13.01
C SER A 57 5.18 19.51 -12.47
N VAL A 58 4.43 18.71 -11.70
CA VAL A 58 4.87 17.43 -11.10
C VAL A 58 4.19 16.30 -11.84
N PRO A 59 4.94 15.33 -12.40
CA PRO A 59 4.33 14.13 -13.00
C PRO A 59 3.72 13.23 -11.93
N ASP A 60 2.99 12.21 -12.35
CA ASP A 60 2.60 11.13 -11.43
C ASP A 60 3.83 10.33 -11.00
N SER A 61 4.39 10.68 -9.85
CA SER A 61 5.66 10.17 -9.33
C SER A 61 5.54 9.70 -7.89
N LEU A 62 6.20 8.58 -7.58
CA LEU A 62 6.31 8.03 -6.22
C LEU A 62 7.61 8.41 -5.51
N MET A 63 8.38 9.36 -6.04
CA MET A 63 9.58 9.88 -5.35
C MET A 63 9.23 10.45 -3.98
N ALA A 64 10.09 10.18 -2.98
CA ALA A 64 9.83 10.54 -1.58
C ALA A 64 9.41 12.02 -1.39
N PRO A 65 10.05 13.02 -1.99
CA PRO A 65 9.64 14.42 -1.83
C PRO A 65 8.20 14.71 -2.31
N VAL A 66 7.73 13.99 -3.35
CA VAL A 66 6.35 14.13 -3.86
C VAL A 66 5.35 13.58 -2.88
N ILE A 67 5.63 12.41 -2.29
CA ILE A 67 4.75 11.78 -1.30
C ILE A 67 4.71 12.60 -0.01
N VAL A 68 5.88 13.06 0.50
CA VAL A 68 5.95 13.80 1.78
C VAL A 68 5.32 15.19 1.70
N ARG A 69 5.18 15.74 0.50
CA ARG A 69 4.56 17.07 0.33
C ARG A 69 3.12 17.07 0.83
N GLY A 70 2.88 17.74 1.96
CA GLY A 70 1.57 17.81 2.59
C GLY A 70 1.18 16.60 3.46
N LEU A 71 2.08 15.63 3.67
CA LEU A 71 1.87 14.50 4.57
C LEU A 71 1.75 14.97 6.03
N LYS A 72 0.67 14.56 6.72
CA LYS A 72 0.31 15.00 8.08
C LYS A 72 0.49 13.92 9.14
N THR A 73 1.33 12.94 8.89
CA THR A 73 1.60 11.84 9.82
C THR A 73 2.61 12.24 10.90
N ARG A 74 2.57 11.54 12.04
CA ARG A 74 3.55 11.69 13.13
C ARG A 74 4.73 10.73 12.97
N TRP A 75 4.47 9.50 12.51
CA TRP A 75 5.47 8.45 12.38
C TRP A 75 5.44 7.70 11.03
N ALA A 76 4.27 7.45 10.45
CA ALA A 76 4.17 6.71 9.19
C ALA A 76 4.69 7.53 8.02
N GLY A 77 5.60 6.96 7.23
CA GLY A 77 6.18 7.63 6.07
C GLY A 77 7.16 8.76 6.38
N ARG A 78 7.66 8.89 7.63
CA ARG A 78 8.71 9.87 7.94
C ARG A 78 10.04 9.53 7.29
N ARG A 79 10.27 8.27 7.00
CA ARG A 79 11.33 7.77 6.13
C ARG A 79 10.69 7.03 4.98
N ILE A 80 10.94 7.50 3.75
CA ILE A 80 10.50 6.85 2.51
C ILE A 80 11.73 6.48 1.71
N VAL A 81 11.78 5.24 1.24
CA VAL A 81 12.79 4.73 0.33
C VAL A 81 12.11 4.46 -1.00
N TYR A 82 12.37 5.32 -1.98
CA TYR A 82 11.88 5.14 -3.33
C TYR A 82 12.88 4.35 -4.18
N LEU A 83 12.38 3.38 -4.93
CA LEU A 83 13.14 2.54 -5.85
C LEU A 83 12.50 2.58 -7.23
N ARG A 84 13.29 2.86 -8.26
CA ARG A 84 12.79 2.81 -9.64
C ARG A 84 12.38 1.39 -10.05
N SER A 85 13.18 0.39 -9.68
CA SER A 85 12.90 -1.04 -9.88
C SER A 85 13.52 -1.85 -8.75
N VAL A 86 12.85 -2.89 -8.32
CA VAL A 86 13.30 -3.84 -7.30
C VAL A 86 12.72 -5.21 -7.57
N ASP A 87 13.30 -6.26 -7.01
CA ASP A 87 12.71 -7.60 -7.10
C ASP A 87 11.39 -7.67 -6.32
N SER A 88 11.37 -7.19 -5.07
CA SER A 88 10.18 -7.11 -4.23
C SER A 88 10.38 -6.06 -3.12
N THR A 89 9.40 -5.16 -2.96
CA THR A 89 9.40 -4.18 -1.87
C THR A 89 9.38 -4.84 -0.50
N ASN A 90 8.68 -5.98 -0.32
CA ASN A 90 8.70 -6.76 0.92
C ASN A 90 10.11 -7.29 1.23
N ARG A 91 10.79 -7.85 0.24
CA ARG A 91 12.15 -8.39 0.43
C ARG A 91 13.12 -7.28 0.83
N TYR A 92 13.05 -6.16 0.15
CA TYR A 92 13.87 -4.98 0.46
C TYR A 92 13.56 -4.43 1.85
N ALA A 93 12.26 -4.29 2.20
CA ALA A 93 11.83 -3.81 3.51
C ALA A 93 12.25 -4.75 4.65
N ARG A 94 12.23 -6.07 4.44
CA ARG A 94 12.74 -7.05 5.43
C ARG A 94 14.23 -6.87 5.69
N ALA A 95 15.04 -6.65 4.65
CA ALA A 95 16.46 -6.34 4.84
C ALA A 95 16.66 -5.05 5.64
N LEU A 96 15.93 -3.98 5.30
CA LEU A 96 15.97 -2.73 6.07
C LEU A 96 15.49 -2.91 7.52
N ALA A 97 14.47 -3.72 7.76
CA ALA A 97 13.98 -3.99 9.10
C ALA A 97 15.02 -4.73 9.94
N ALA A 98 15.73 -5.72 9.36
CA ALA A 98 16.83 -6.42 9.98
C ALA A 98 18.01 -5.47 10.32
N ASP A 99 18.26 -4.47 9.45
CA ASP A 99 19.27 -3.42 9.68
C ASP A 99 18.79 -2.31 10.64
N GLY A 100 17.65 -2.51 11.33
CA GLY A 100 17.17 -1.60 12.36
C GLY A 100 16.35 -0.41 11.85
N ALA A 101 15.81 -0.45 10.64
CA ALA A 101 14.91 0.61 10.16
C ALA A 101 13.74 0.83 11.11
N ALA A 102 13.42 2.10 11.37
CA ALA A 102 12.37 2.49 12.31
C ALA A 102 10.97 2.08 11.83
N GLN A 103 10.05 1.90 12.79
CA GLN A 103 8.62 1.79 12.51
C GLN A 103 8.15 2.94 11.61
N GLY A 104 7.27 2.63 10.66
CA GLY A 104 6.75 3.63 9.72
C GLY A 104 7.66 3.93 8.53
N THR A 105 8.84 3.28 8.43
CA THR A 105 9.63 3.35 7.20
C THR A 105 8.84 2.72 6.05
N LEU A 106 8.64 3.49 4.98
CA LEU A 106 7.97 3.06 3.76
C LEU A 106 9.00 2.75 2.67
N VAL A 107 8.93 1.57 2.09
CA VAL A 107 9.59 1.24 0.82
C VAL A 107 8.55 1.32 -0.27
N VAL A 108 8.82 2.06 -1.34
CA VAL A 108 7.93 2.18 -2.50
C VAL A 108 8.72 2.05 -3.80
N ALA A 109 8.14 1.36 -4.78
CA ALA A 109 8.79 1.15 -6.07
C ALA A 109 7.84 1.44 -7.24
N ASP A 110 8.42 1.91 -8.37
CA ASP A 110 7.66 2.04 -9.62
C ASP A 110 7.45 0.68 -10.29
N GLU A 111 8.37 -0.27 -10.09
CA GLU A 111 8.34 -1.59 -10.70
C GLU A 111 8.79 -2.67 -9.69
N GLN A 112 8.16 -3.86 -9.76
CA GLN A 112 8.71 -5.07 -9.14
C GLN A 112 8.93 -6.16 -10.20
N THR A 113 10.15 -6.69 -10.28
CA THR A 113 10.50 -7.76 -11.24
C THR A 113 10.11 -9.15 -10.73
N ALA A 114 9.88 -9.31 -9.43
CA ALA A 114 9.47 -10.56 -8.79
C ALA A 114 8.43 -10.29 -7.66
N GLY A 115 7.40 -9.50 -7.99
CA GLY A 115 6.31 -9.17 -7.07
C GLY A 115 5.61 -10.42 -6.54
N ARG A 116 5.29 -10.44 -5.24
CA ARG A 116 4.73 -11.60 -4.54
C ARG A 116 3.34 -11.34 -4.00
N GLY A 117 2.50 -12.36 -4.13
CA GLY A 117 1.22 -12.48 -3.44
C GLY A 117 1.21 -13.70 -2.51
N ARG A 118 0.10 -13.92 -1.83
CA ARG A 118 -0.08 -15.07 -0.93
C ARG A 118 0.00 -16.41 -1.68
N ARG A 119 0.43 -17.45 -0.96
CA ARG A 119 0.50 -18.85 -1.46
C ARG A 119 1.35 -18.99 -2.71
N GLY A 120 2.46 -18.25 -2.80
CA GLY A 120 3.41 -18.33 -3.91
C GLY A 120 2.94 -17.75 -5.24
N ARG A 121 1.77 -17.08 -5.27
CA ARG A 121 1.31 -16.39 -6.50
C ARG A 121 2.17 -15.16 -6.76
N GLY A 122 2.42 -14.88 -8.05
CA GLY A 122 3.03 -13.62 -8.46
C GLY A 122 2.05 -12.44 -8.32
N TRP A 123 2.61 -11.25 -8.21
CA TRP A 123 1.91 -9.98 -8.37
C TRP A 123 2.55 -9.22 -9.52
N VAL A 124 1.82 -9.03 -10.61
CA VAL A 124 2.31 -8.31 -11.80
C VAL A 124 2.46 -6.83 -11.45
N SER A 125 3.65 -6.28 -11.66
CA SER A 125 4.04 -4.97 -11.14
C SER A 125 4.80 -4.14 -12.18
N PRO A 126 4.16 -3.79 -13.33
CA PRO A 126 4.83 -3.04 -14.40
C PRO A 126 5.11 -1.61 -13.98
N ALA A 127 6.19 -1.04 -14.53
CA ALA A 127 6.66 0.30 -14.20
C ALA A 127 5.60 1.37 -14.47
N GLY A 128 5.37 2.23 -13.49
CA GLY A 128 4.48 3.39 -13.61
C GLY A 128 2.99 3.10 -13.57
N GLU A 129 2.55 1.83 -13.49
CA GLU A 129 1.13 1.49 -13.59
C GLU A 129 0.43 1.24 -12.25
N GLY A 130 1.18 0.96 -11.19
CA GLY A 130 0.62 0.64 -9.90
C GLY A 130 1.33 1.34 -8.74
N ILE A 131 0.86 1.04 -7.55
CA ILE A 131 1.54 1.36 -6.29
C ILE A 131 2.03 0.04 -5.72
N PHE A 132 3.35 -0.10 -5.58
CA PHE A 132 3.99 -1.25 -4.95
C PHE A 132 4.76 -0.74 -3.77
N MET A 133 4.22 -0.96 -2.57
CA MET A 133 4.80 -0.40 -1.35
C MET A 133 4.80 -1.40 -0.21
N THR A 134 5.68 -1.18 0.76
CA THR A 134 5.77 -1.97 1.98
C THR A 134 6.04 -1.07 3.17
N LEU A 135 5.17 -1.13 4.18
CA LEU A 135 5.33 -0.41 5.44
C LEU A 135 5.99 -1.34 6.48
N ILE A 136 7.05 -0.85 7.14
CA ILE A 136 7.71 -1.56 8.24
C ILE A 136 6.99 -1.22 9.54
N LEU A 137 6.58 -2.26 10.28
CA LEU A 137 5.90 -2.18 11.57
C LEU A 137 6.71 -2.89 12.64
N ARG A 138 6.67 -2.37 13.88
CA ARG A 138 7.31 -2.99 15.06
C ARG A 138 6.29 -3.11 16.19
N PRO A 139 5.35 -4.05 16.06
CA PRO A 139 4.30 -4.21 17.06
C PRO A 139 4.87 -4.78 18.35
N GLN A 140 4.47 -4.21 19.49
CA GLN A 140 4.70 -4.81 20.81
C GLN A 140 3.62 -5.87 21.06
N ALA A 141 3.71 -7.03 20.37
CA ALA A 141 2.63 -8.01 20.36
C ALA A 141 3.15 -9.45 20.30
N HIS A 142 2.37 -10.38 20.82
CA HIS A 142 2.58 -11.81 20.62
C HIS A 142 2.26 -12.20 19.16
N PRO A 143 2.95 -13.20 18.56
CA PRO A 143 2.74 -13.62 17.17
C PRO A 143 1.27 -13.93 16.81
N SER A 144 0.46 -14.44 17.73
CA SER A 144 -0.96 -14.71 17.52
C SER A 144 -1.80 -13.47 17.20
N HIS A 145 -1.32 -12.27 17.51
CA HIS A 145 -2.03 -11.02 17.26
C HIS A 145 -1.65 -10.33 15.94
N VAL A 146 -0.69 -10.89 15.17
CA VAL A 146 -0.22 -10.29 13.90
C VAL A 146 -1.33 -10.24 12.84
N ALA A 147 -2.26 -11.20 12.85
CA ALA A 147 -3.39 -11.18 11.91
C ALA A 147 -4.27 -9.91 12.05
N ARG A 148 -4.33 -9.30 13.26
CA ARG A 148 -4.97 -8.01 13.48
C ARG A 148 -4.34 -6.88 12.66
N LEU A 149 -3.02 -6.91 12.45
CA LEU A 149 -2.33 -5.93 11.59
C LEU A 149 -2.78 -6.03 10.12
N SER A 150 -3.17 -7.23 9.67
CA SER A 150 -3.77 -7.39 8.34
C SER A 150 -5.13 -6.67 8.24
N LEU A 151 -5.96 -6.73 9.30
CA LEU A 151 -7.22 -6.00 9.34
C LEU A 151 -7.01 -4.49 9.36
N GLN A 152 -6.04 -4.01 10.15
CA GLN A 152 -5.67 -2.58 10.20
C GLN A 152 -5.18 -2.09 8.84
N THR A 153 -4.27 -2.85 8.21
CA THR A 153 -3.72 -2.51 6.89
C THR A 153 -4.84 -2.47 5.84
N ALA A 154 -5.74 -3.48 5.84
CA ALA A 154 -6.85 -3.53 4.90
C ALA A 154 -7.82 -2.37 5.08
N LEU A 155 -8.13 -2.02 6.32
CA LEU A 155 -9.00 -0.88 6.62
C LEU A 155 -8.38 0.45 6.18
N ALA A 156 -7.09 0.66 6.47
CA ALA A 156 -6.37 1.85 6.05
C ALA A 156 -6.33 2.01 4.53
N VAL A 157 -6.04 0.91 3.79
CA VAL A 157 -6.04 0.93 2.31
C VAL A 157 -7.44 1.21 1.75
N ALA A 158 -8.48 0.54 2.29
CA ALA A 158 -9.85 0.76 1.83
C ALA A 158 -10.28 2.22 2.02
N ARG A 159 -10.00 2.82 3.19
CA ARG A 159 -10.30 4.22 3.50
C ARG A 159 -9.51 5.19 2.61
N ALA A 160 -8.23 4.91 2.38
CA ALA A 160 -7.39 5.72 1.50
C ALA A 160 -7.91 5.75 0.06
N ILE A 161 -8.25 4.57 -0.50
CA ILE A 161 -8.82 4.47 -1.84
C ILE A 161 -10.18 5.17 -1.90
N ALA A 162 -11.07 4.93 -0.92
CA ALA A 162 -12.38 5.58 -0.87
C ALA A 162 -12.25 7.11 -0.83
N ARG A 163 -11.32 7.65 -0.04
CA ARG A 163 -11.08 9.08 0.12
C ARG A 163 -10.55 9.75 -1.16
N VAL A 164 -9.57 9.12 -1.83
CA VAL A 164 -8.91 9.73 -3.01
C VAL A 164 -9.70 9.51 -4.28
N CYS A 165 -10.30 8.34 -4.42
CA CYS A 165 -10.98 7.92 -5.64
C CYS A 165 -12.49 8.21 -5.61
N GLU A 166 -13.07 8.48 -4.44
CA GLU A 166 -14.52 8.67 -4.22
C GLU A 166 -15.35 7.45 -4.65
N VAL A 167 -14.80 6.24 -4.37
CA VAL A 167 -15.43 4.95 -4.68
C VAL A 167 -15.75 4.16 -3.42
N ASP A 168 -16.72 3.24 -3.48
CA ASP A 168 -17.01 2.28 -2.42
C ASP A 168 -15.95 1.18 -2.41
N ALA A 169 -14.86 1.42 -1.68
CA ALA A 169 -13.76 0.47 -1.51
C ALA A 169 -14.03 -0.42 -0.29
N ARG A 170 -14.17 -1.73 -0.53
CA ARG A 170 -14.53 -2.71 0.48
C ARG A 170 -13.45 -3.77 0.67
N ILE A 171 -13.39 -4.32 1.87
CA ILE A 171 -12.41 -5.34 2.25
C ILE A 171 -12.99 -6.72 1.95
N LYS A 172 -12.35 -7.44 1.04
CA LYS A 172 -12.56 -8.87 0.87
C LYS A 172 -11.56 -9.62 1.74
N TRP A 173 -12.05 -10.25 2.79
CA TRP A 173 -11.23 -11.04 3.71
C TRP A 173 -10.44 -12.13 2.95
N PRO A 174 -9.18 -12.37 3.30
CA PRO A 174 -8.45 -11.70 4.39
C PRO A 174 -7.62 -10.47 3.96
N ASN A 175 -7.35 -10.25 2.68
CA ASN A 175 -6.22 -9.42 2.24
C ASN A 175 -6.42 -8.69 0.91
N ASP A 176 -7.65 -8.58 0.41
CA ASP A 176 -7.93 -7.91 -0.86
C ASP A 176 -8.85 -6.70 -0.65
N ILE A 177 -8.67 -5.66 -1.49
CA ILE A 177 -9.64 -4.58 -1.60
C ILE A 177 -10.36 -4.71 -2.93
N VAL A 178 -11.68 -4.56 -2.87
CA VAL A 178 -12.57 -4.64 -4.01
C VAL A 178 -13.36 -3.35 -4.16
N CYS A 179 -13.56 -2.93 -5.41
CA CYS A 179 -14.43 -1.83 -5.79
C CYS A 179 -15.30 -2.30 -6.95
N GLY A 180 -16.61 -2.11 -6.87
CA GLY A 180 -17.54 -2.59 -7.90
C GLY A 180 -17.45 -4.10 -8.13
N GLY A 181 -17.16 -4.89 -7.10
CA GLY A 181 -17.00 -6.34 -7.19
C GLY A 181 -15.69 -6.83 -7.82
N LYS A 182 -14.76 -5.93 -8.16
CA LYS A 182 -13.46 -6.26 -8.76
C LYS A 182 -12.30 -5.92 -7.83
N LYS A 183 -11.29 -6.77 -7.81
CA LYS A 183 -10.06 -6.59 -7.02
C LYS A 183 -9.21 -5.45 -7.59
N VAL A 184 -8.90 -4.48 -6.74
CA VAL A 184 -7.99 -3.37 -7.06
C VAL A 184 -6.71 -3.41 -6.23
N CYS A 185 -6.72 -4.11 -5.09
CA CYS A 185 -5.54 -4.22 -4.23
C CYS A 185 -5.41 -5.61 -3.64
N GLY A 186 -4.17 -6.05 -3.46
CA GLY A 186 -3.80 -7.23 -2.69
C GLY A 186 -2.70 -6.89 -1.69
N MET A 187 -2.76 -7.52 -0.50
CA MET A 187 -1.79 -7.30 0.56
C MET A 187 -1.11 -8.60 0.96
N LEU A 188 0.16 -8.50 1.37
CA LEU A 188 0.95 -9.61 1.89
C LEU A 188 1.75 -9.14 3.11
N LEU A 189 1.31 -9.55 4.28
CA LEU A 189 2.07 -9.33 5.50
C LEU A 189 2.99 -10.51 5.75
N GLU A 190 4.25 -10.21 6.04
CA GLU A 190 5.27 -11.18 6.46
C GLU A 190 5.87 -10.71 7.77
N MET A 191 6.04 -11.63 8.72
CA MET A 191 6.59 -11.33 10.05
C MET A 191 7.94 -11.99 10.27
N ASN A 192 8.75 -11.35 11.09
CA ASN A 192 9.91 -11.91 11.73
C ASN A 192 9.62 -11.97 13.24
N ALA A 193 9.55 -13.17 13.78
CA ALA A 193 9.15 -13.42 15.16
C ALA A 193 9.87 -14.64 15.73
N ASP A 194 10.03 -14.69 17.04
CA ASP A 194 10.31 -15.89 17.81
C ASP A 194 9.04 -16.41 18.49
N GLU A 195 9.17 -17.38 19.40
CA GLU A 195 8.01 -17.99 20.08
C GLU A 195 7.27 -16.99 21.00
N GLN A 196 7.91 -15.93 21.45
CA GLN A 196 7.41 -15.03 22.48
C GLN A 196 7.05 -13.64 21.96
N SER A 197 7.73 -13.19 20.89
CA SER A 197 7.64 -11.83 20.42
C SER A 197 7.75 -11.65 18.91
N VAL A 198 7.12 -10.61 18.40
CA VAL A 198 7.26 -10.16 17.02
C VAL A 198 8.33 -9.07 16.96
N HIS A 199 9.37 -9.29 16.20
CA HIS A 199 10.47 -8.32 16.03
C HIS A 199 10.09 -7.23 15.02
N ASP A 200 9.54 -7.64 13.89
CA ASP A 200 9.01 -6.76 12.86
C ASP A 200 7.96 -7.45 11.99
N VAL A 201 7.14 -6.64 11.35
CA VAL A 201 6.20 -7.04 10.31
C VAL A 201 6.39 -6.13 9.12
N VAL A 202 6.50 -6.69 7.94
CA VAL A 202 6.48 -5.94 6.70
C VAL A 202 5.11 -6.10 6.04
N ALA A 203 4.40 -4.99 5.89
CA ALA A 203 3.06 -4.95 5.30
C ALA A 203 3.15 -4.54 3.83
N GLY A 204 3.25 -5.52 2.94
CA GLY A 204 3.28 -5.32 1.49
C GLY A 204 1.90 -5.06 0.91
N ILE A 205 1.81 -4.06 0.04
CA ILE A 205 0.58 -3.57 -0.56
C ILE A 205 0.82 -3.34 -2.05
N GLY A 206 0.03 -4.01 -2.88
CA GLY A 206 0.00 -3.80 -4.33
C GLY A 206 -1.36 -3.23 -4.73
N ILE A 207 -1.39 -2.06 -5.37
CA ILE A 207 -2.62 -1.41 -5.85
C ILE A 207 -2.53 -1.24 -7.37
N ASN A 208 -3.54 -1.72 -8.07
CA ASN A 208 -3.71 -1.48 -9.50
C ASN A 208 -4.25 -0.05 -9.69
N VAL A 209 -3.50 0.81 -10.37
CA VAL A 209 -3.90 2.22 -10.54
C VAL A 209 -4.18 2.54 -12.00
N HIS A 210 -3.20 2.36 -12.89
CA HIS A 210 -3.25 2.81 -14.29
C HIS A 210 -3.40 1.67 -15.30
N GLN A 211 -3.37 0.40 -14.85
CA GLN A 211 -3.54 -0.74 -15.75
C GLN A 211 -4.85 -0.61 -16.53
N THR A 212 -4.77 -0.71 -17.85
CA THR A 212 -5.92 -0.62 -18.77
C THR A 212 -6.48 -1.99 -19.14
N ALA A 213 -5.71 -3.05 -18.93
CA ALA A 213 -6.09 -4.43 -19.23
C ALA A 213 -5.48 -5.41 -18.23
N PHE A 214 -6.12 -6.54 -18.06
CA PHE A 214 -5.68 -7.67 -17.26
C PHE A 214 -5.77 -8.95 -18.08
N GLU A 215 -4.79 -9.85 -17.91
CA GLU A 215 -4.71 -11.08 -18.69
C GLU A 215 -5.13 -12.31 -17.87
N GLY A 216 -5.50 -13.39 -18.58
CA GLY A 216 -5.83 -14.68 -17.99
C GLY A 216 -7.06 -14.64 -17.07
N GLU A 217 -7.03 -15.46 -16.03
CA GLU A 217 -8.17 -15.59 -15.10
C GLU A 217 -8.49 -14.29 -14.33
N ILE A 218 -7.48 -13.44 -14.11
CA ILE A 218 -7.68 -12.18 -13.38
C ILE A 218 -8.42 -11.11 -14.19
N ALA A 219 -8.48 -11.23 -15.51
CA ALA A 219 -9.18 -10.28 -16.38
C ALA A 219 -10.66 -10.09 -16.00
N LYS A 220 -11.30 -11.12 -15.48
CA LYS A 220 -12.70 -11.09 -15.05
C LYS A 220 -12.90 -10.49 -13.65
N THR A 221 -11.87 -10.56 -12.81
CA THR A 221 -11.97 -10.31 -11.37
C THR A 221 -11.15 -9.12 -10.88
N ALA A 222 -10.21 -8.62 -11.68
CA ALA A 222 -9.40 -7.46 -11.37
C ALA A 222 -9.88 -6.19 -12.09
N SER A 223 -9.52 -5.05 -11.52
CA SER A 223 -9.66 -3.73 -12.13
C SER A 223 -8.56 -2.81 -11.61
N SER A 224 -8.47 -1.61 -12.16
CA SER A 224 -7.62 -0.52 -11.69
C SER A 224 -8.45 0.69 -11.26
N LEU A 225 -7.82 1.58 -10.50
CA LEU A 225 -8.50 2.78 -10.02
C LEU A 225 -8.92 3.70 -11.17
N ASP A 226 -8.08 3.85 -12.20
CA ASP A 226 -8.41 4.67 -13.39
C ASP A 226 -9.62 4.09 -14.14
N LEU A 227 -9.68 2.76 -14.35
CA LEU A 227 -10.81 2.11 -15.02
C LEU A 227 -12.13 2.27 -14.26
N LEU A 228 -12.08 2.30 -12.93
CA LEU A 228 -13.27 2.44 -12.08
C LEU A 228 -13.77 3.87 -11.99
N THR A 229 -12.85 4.83 -11.98
CA THR A 229 -13.17 6.25 -11.78
C THR A 229 -13.35 7.03 -13.08
N GLY A 230 -12.84 6.50 -14.20
CA GLY A 230 -12.79 7.20 -15.49
C GLY A 230 -11.83 8.41 -15.51
N ARG A 231 -11.00 8.56 -14.48
CA ARG A 231 -10.01 9.66 -14.37
C ARG A 231 -8.63 9.15 -13.99
N ARG A 232 -7.61 9.91 -14.33
CA ARG A 232 -6.22 9.63 -13.92
C ARG A 232 -6.06 9.89 -12.43
N ILE A 233 -5.71 8.87 -11.66
CA ILE A 233 -5.49 8.95 -10.22
C ILE A 233 -4.01 9.25 -9.94
N CYS A 234 -3.74 10.24 -9.10
CA CYS A 234 -2.38 10.52 -8.62
C CYS A 234 -1.95 9.45 -7.60
N ARG A 235 -0.93 8.65 -7.95
CA ARG A 235 -0.44 7.56 -7.09
C ARG A 235 0.10 8.08 -5.75
N ALA A 236 0.80 9.22 -5.76
CA ALA A 236 1.33 9.82 -4.53
C ALA A 236 0.22 10.23 -3.55
N ASP A 237 -0.94 10.67 -4.04
CA ASP A 237 -2.07 11.04 -3.18
C ASP A 237 -2.67 9.80 -2.49
N VAL A 238 -2.73 8.68 -3.19
CA VAL A 238 -3.18 7.40 -2.59
C VAL A 238 -2.20 6.91 -1.52
N VAL A 239 -0.89 6.98 -1.78
CA VAL A 239 0.14 6.62 -0.80
C VAL A 239 0.07 7.53 0.43
N ARG A 240 -0.06 8.85 0.24
CA ARG A 240 -0.20 9.82 1.32
C ARG A 240 -1.45 9.54 2.16
N ALA A 241 -2.58 9.34 1.48
CA ALA A 241 -3.83 8.99 2.13
C ALA A 241 -3.70 7.70 2.95
N PHE A 242 -3.04 6.66 2.40
CA PHE A 242 -2.80 5.42 3.12
C PHE A 242 -1.99 5.63 4.41
N LEU A 243 -0.91 6.40 4.36
CA LEU A 243 -0.09 6.66 5.54
C LEU A 243 -0.87 7.39 6.65
N GLU A 244 -1.69 8.38 6.27
CA GLU A 244 -2.54 9.11 7.21
C GLU A 244 -3.65 8.22 7.79
N GLU A 245 -4.32 7.42 6.95
CA GLU A 245 -5.36 6.49 7.40
C GLU A 245 -4.77 5.36 8.25
N TYR A 246 -3.51 4.93 7.98
CA TYR A 246 -2.87 3.90 8.78
C TYR A 246 -2.64 4.39 10.22
N GLU A 247 -2.15 5.61 10.43
CA GLU A 247 -2.03 6.18 11.79
C GLU A 247 -3.39 6.29 12.49
N ALA A 248 -4.42 6.76 11.78
CA ALA A 248 -5.75 6.88 12.36
C ALA A 248 -6.36 5.51 12.73
N VAL A 249 -6.11 4.48 11.92
CA VAL A 249 -6.55 3.10 12.20
C VAL A 249 -5.74 2.48 13.35
N ASP A 250 -4.45 2.77 13.43
CA ASP A 250 -3.61 2.33 14.55
C ASP A 250 -4.06 2.94 15.88
N GLU A 251 -4.37 4.25 15.92
CA GLU A 251 -4.98 4.91 17.07
C GLU A 251 -6.32 4.30 17.47
N LEU A 252 -7.17 3.98 16.48
CA LEU A 252 -8.45 3.31 16.71
C LEU A 252 -8.24 1.92 17.33
N ALA A 253 -7.24 1.17 16.85
CA ALA A 253 -6.91 -0.15 17.38
C ALA A 253 -6.39 -0.10 18.82
N GLN A 254 -5.71 0.98 19.22
CA GLN A 254 -5.25 1.22 20.60
C GLN A 254 -6.41 1.53 21.55
N GLN A 255 -7.54 2.05 21.06
CA GLN A 255 -8.74 2.28 21.87
C GLN A 255 -9.48 0.98 22.22
N GLY A 256 -9.14 -0.14 21.58
CA GLY A 256 -9.69 -1.48 21.84
C GLY A 256 -10.12 -2.22 20.58
N GLY A 257 -10.18 -3.55 20.67
CA GLY A 257 -10.52 -4.44 19.55
C GLY A 257 -11.90 -4.13 18.96
N GLU A 258 -12.90 -3.92 19.79
CA GLU A 258 -14.27 -3.68 19.32
C GLU A 258 -14.41 -2.36 18.54
N ALA A 259 -13.67 -1.30 18.90
CA ALA A 259 -13.67 -0.05 18.14
C ALA A 259 -13.18 -0.27 16.70
N LEU A 260 -12.06 -0.98 16.54
CA LEU A 260 -11.55 -1.38 15.22
C LEU A 260 -12.54 -2.24 14.46
N MET A 261 -13.09 -3.27 15.12
CA MET A 261 -13.99 -4.24 14.47
C MET A 261 -15.32 -3.62 14.06
N ALA A 262 -15.85 -2.67 14.82
CA ALA A 262 -17.06 -1.94 14.43
C ALA A 262 -16.88 -1.17 13.11
N VAL A 263 -15.70 -0.57 12.88
CA VAL A 263 -15.39 0.11 11.63
C VAL A 263 -15.09 -0.90 10.52
N TYR A 264 -14.32 -1.95 10.81
CA TYR A 264 -13.98 -3.00 9.85
C TYR A 264 -15.24 -3.67 9.25
N ARG A 265 -16.23 -4.03 10.09
CA ARG A 265 -17.50 -4.67 9.65
C ARG A 265 -18.22 -3.84 8.61
N ARG A 266 -18.23 -2.51 8.73
CA ARG A 266 -18.86 -1.60 7.77
C ARG A 266 -18.17 -1.57 6.41
N HIS A 267 -16.85 -1.84 6.38
CA HIS A 267 -16.06 -1.89 5.15
C HIS A 267 -15.94 -3.30 4.57
N SER A 268 -16.49 -4.32 5.22
CA SER A 268 -16.35 -5.71 4.77
C SER A 268 -17.26 -6.00 3.57
N ALA A 269 -16.69 -6.58 2.52
CA ALA A 269 -17.42 -7.18 1.41
C ALA A 269 -17.73 -8.67 1.64
N THR A 270 -17.13 -9.28 2.68
CA THR A 270 -17.23 -10.73 2.92
C THR A 270 -18.34 -11.08 3.91
N LEU A 271 -18.53 -10.23 4.94
CA LEU A 271 -19.50 -10.52 5.98
C LEU A 271 -20.94 -10.52 5.44
N GLY A 272 -21.73 -11.48 5.88
CA GLY A 272 -23.09 -11.71 5.40
C GLY A 272 -23.17 -12.45 4.06
N GLN A 273 -22.07 -12.69 3.37
CA GLN A 273 -22.05 -13.35 2.07
C GLN A 273 -21.91 -14.88 2.20
N ARG A 274 -22.48 -15.59 1.21
CA ARG A 274 -22.20 -17.00 0.99
C ARG A 274 -20.81 -17.17 0.42
N VAL A 275 -19.99 -17.98 1.07
CA VAL A 275 -18.59 -18.18 0.71
C VAL A 275 -18.24 -19.66 0.58
N GLN A 276 -17.28 -19.95 -0.28
CA GLN A 276 -16.57 -21.22 -0.32
C GLN A 276 -15.21 -21.06 0.33
N VAL A 277 -14.94 -21.84 1.36
CA VAL A 277 -13.64 -21.94 2.02
C VAL A 277 -12.89 -23.11 1.43
N ILE A 278 -11.67 -22.85 0.93
CA ILE A 278 -10.81 -23.85 0.28
C ILE A 278 -9.51 -23.94 1.06
N SER A 279 -9.25 -25.10 1.67
CA SER A 279 -8.01 -25.43 2.40
C SER A 279 -7.25 -26.56 1.73
N ALA A 280 -6.08 -26.90 2.27
CA ALA A 280 -5.31 -28.07 1.82
C ALA A 280 -6.03 -29.40 2.10
N THR A 281 -6.87 -29.45 3.14
CA THR A 281 -7.58 -30.63 3.60
C THR A 281 -9.00 -30.79 3.03
N GLY A 282 -9.45 -29.83 2.21
CA GLY A 282 -10.79 -29.88 1.58
C GLY A 282 -11.44 -28.52 1.45
N SER A 283 -12.71 -28.53 1.05
CA SER A 283 -13.51 -27.30 0.93
C SER A 283 -14.89 -27.49 1.53
N PHE A 284 -15.47 -26.39 2.02
CA PHE A 284 -16.86 -26.32 2.46
C PHE A 284 -17.48 -24.99 2.08
N THR A 285 -18.81 -24.91 2.10
CA THR A 285 -19.57 -23.69 1.87
C THR A 285 -20.29 -23.25 3.14
N GLY A 286 -20.60 -21.97 3.22
CA GLY A 286 -21.31 -21.41 4.38
C GLY A 286 -21.51 -19.91 4.25
N THR A 287 -22.06 -19.30 5.30
CA THR A 287 -22.23 -17.85 5.40
C THR A 287 -21.16 -17.26 6.31
N ALA A 288 -20.43 -16.27 5.84
CA ALA A 288 -19.44 -15.52 6.63
C ALA A 288 -20.16 -14.67 7.69
N LYS A 289 -20.06 -15.03 8.95
CA LYS A 289 -20.81 -14.42 10.08
C LYS A 289 -20.06 -13.27 10.74
N ALA A 290 -18.79 -13.50 11.07
CA ALA A 290 -18.00 -12.55 11.82
C ALA A 290 -16.51 -12.65 11.45
N VAL A 291 -15.77 -11.61 11.77
CA VAL A 291 -14.30 -11.64 11.88
C VAL A 291 -13.98 -11.40 13.34
N THR A 292 -13.12 -12.24 13.91
CA THR A 292 -12.68 -12.13 15.31
C THR A 292 -11.63 -11.02 15.47
N ASP A 293 -11.39 -10.59 16.69
CA ASP A 293 -10.35 -9.62 17.02
C ASP A 293 -8.93 -10.13 16.66
N SER A 294 -8.76 -11.44 16.62
CA SER A 294 -7.53 -12.10 16.16
C SER A 294 -7.42 -12.18 14.63
N GLY A 295 -8.44 -11.74 13.87
CA GLY A 295 -8.43 -11.70 12.41
C GLY A 295 -8.95 -12.98 11.73
N SER A 296 -9.43 -13.97 12.46
CA SER A 296 -10.05 -15.17 11.91
C SER A 296 -11.46 -14.90 11.37
N LEU A 297 -11.87 -15.63 10.34
CA LEU A 297 -13.25 -15.58 9.81
C LEU A 297 -14.10 -16.68 10.43
N ILE A 298 -15.25 -16.34 10.99
CA ILE A 298 -16.25 -17.29 11.45
C ILE A 298 -17.25 -17.53 10.32
N VAL A 299 -17.38 -18.79 9.91
CA VAL A 299 -18.29 -19.23 8.85
C VAL A 299 -19.30 -20.21 9.44
N LEU A 300 -20.59 -19.92 9.29
CA LEU A 300 -21.68 -20.86 9.57
C LEU A 300 -21.83 -21.76 8.34
N ASP A 301 -21.44 -23.03 8.46
CA ASP A 301 -21.55 -24.00 7.38
C ASP A 301 -23.00 -24.44 7.11
N ASP A 302 -23.20 -25.24 6.07
CA ASP A 302 -24.53 -25.67 5.65
C ASP A 302 -25.17 -26.71 6.64
N ASP A 303 -24.37 -27.28 7.53
CA ASP A 303 -24.81 -28.12 8.62
C ASP A 303 -25.22 -27.34 9.88
N GLY A 304 -25.12 -25.99 9.85
CA GLY A 304 -25.42 -25.09 10.97
C GLY A 304 -24.32 -25.03 12.03
N ARG A 305 -23.08 -25.46 11.71
CA ARG A 305 -21.94 -25.40 12.61
C ARG A 305 -21.09 -24.15 12.34
N GLU A 306 -20.67 -23.49 13.39
CA GLU A 306 -19.68 -22.42 13.27
C GLU A 306 -18.28 -23.02 13.13
N ARG A 307 -17.56 -22.56 12.09
CA ARG A 307 -16.16 -22.91 11.83
C ARG A 307 -15.29 -21.67 11.83
N GLU A 308 -14.24 -21.71 12.64
CA GLU A 308 -13.21 -20.69 12.62
C GLU A 308 -12.19 -20.97 11.51
N VAL A 309 -11.93 -19.97 10.69
CA VAL A 309 -11.09 -20.06 9.49
C VAL A 309 -9.92 -19.10 9.63
N LEU A 310 -8.70 -19.64 9.67
CA LEU A 310 -7.48 -18.85 9.75
C LEU A 310 -7.04 -18.36 8.36
N ALA A 311 -6.61 -17.11 8.27
CA ALA A 311 -6.20 -16.50 7.00
C ALA A 311 -5.04 -17.24 6.33
N ALA A 312 -4.09 -17.78 7.10
CA ALA A 312 -2.90 -18.44 6.57
C ALA A 312 -3.22 -19.66 5.69
N ASP A 313 -4.25 -20.43 6.07
CA ASP A 313 -4.46 -21.78 5.56
C ASP A 313 -5.45 -21.88 4.40
N VAL A 314 -6.18 -20.77 4.08
CA VAL A 314 -7.33 -20.85 3.20
C VAL A 314 -7.37 -19.80 2.09
N SER A 315 -8.19 -20.11 1.06
CA SER A 315 -8.72 -19.15 0.10
C SER A 315 -10.23 -19.06 0.29
N VAL A 316 -10.77 -17.87 0.39
CA VAL A 316 -12.22 -17.63 0.48
C VAL A 316 -12.69 -17.01 -0.85
N ARG A 317 -13.72 -17.59 -1.43
CA ARG A 317 -14.34 -17.14 -2.68
C ARG A 317 -15.80 -16.82 -2.45
N GLY A 318 -16.27 -15.69 -2.92
CA GLY A 318 -17.71 -15.39 -2.98
C GLY A 318 -18.40 -16.31 -3.98
N LEU A 319 -19.58 -16.82 -3.64
CA LEU A 319 -20.37 -17.68 -4.55
C LEU A 319 -21.18 -16.84 -5.57
N MET A 320 -21.42 -15.56 -5.28
CA MET A 320 -22.19 -14.63 -6.12
C MET A 320 -21.29 -13.65 -6.90
N GLY A 321 -19.99 -13.91 -6.98
CA GLY A 321 -19.00 -13.05 -7.65
C GLY A 321 -17.63 -13.15 -7.01
N TYR A 322 -16.71 -12.20 -7.35
CA TYR A 322 -15.37 -12.21 -6.77
C TYR A 322 -15.38 -11.84 -5.28
N ALA A 323 -16.25 -10.93 -4.87
CA ALA A 323 -16.39 -10.47 -3.48
C ALA A 323 -17.40 -11.31 -2.73
#